data_5c7fc829920db6830423406a271aa718
#
_entry.id   5c7fc829920db6830423406a271aa718
#
_cell.length_a   1.000
_cell.length_b   1.000
_cell.length_c   1.000
_cell.angle_alpha   90.00
_cell.angle_beta   90.00
_cell.angle_gamma   90.00
#
_symmetry.space_group_name_H-M   'P 1'
#
loop_
_entity.id
_entity.type
_entity.pdbx_description
1 polymer ?
#
loop_
_entity_poly.entity_id
_entity_poly.type
_entity_poly.pdbx_seq_one_letter_code
_entity_poly.pdbx_strand_id
1 'polypeptide(L)'
;MSKSDFEYTCQRHGRFMYYGWPAQQNNHIFDYFPDFFQSQSFDTVIEIGTSEGGFSHYIYDLSQVHGFRFWTYDIENKLRKTPPFDFRNKSAWDGEGYEEIVEGITNGGKVLLLVDGGDKIKEFNLYAPFLKSDDFIMTHDYAPTLEYHETHMKGKIWDWCENIAADLNVFENDLLPADLWSDKFINVAWSCWTKE
;
A
#
# COMPACT_ATOMS: atom_id res chain seq x y z
N MET A 1 11.19 16.66 3.44
CA MET A 1 12.42 15.88 3.14
C MET A 1 12.83 16.13 1.69
N SER A 2 14.08 16.40 1.41
CA SER A 2 14.52 16.65 0.04
C SER A 2 14.90 15.34 -0.64
N LYS A 3 14.71 15.26 -1.98
CA LYS A 3 15.13 14.10 -2.82
C LYS A 3 16.63 13.74 -2.66
N SER A 4 17.45 14.58 -2.01
CA SER A 4 18.88 14.37 -1.79
C SER A 4 19.22 13.39 -0.67
N ASP A 5 18.25 12.98 0.14
CA ASP A 5 18.48 12.12 1.30
C ASP A 5 18.40 10.62 0.96
N PHE A 6 18.22 10.28 -0.34
CA PHE A 6 18.03 8.94 -0.83
C PHE A 6 19.23 8.44 -1.60
N GLU A 7 19.86 7.35 -1.16
CA GLU A 7 20.78 6.58 -2.01
C GLU A 7 19.94 5.81 -3.07
N TYR A 8 19.81 6.42 -4.25
CA TYR A 8 19.19 5.77 -5.40
C TYR A 8 20.14 4.74 -6.01
N THR A 9 19.93 3.48 -5.75
CA THR A 9 20.36 2.45 -6.69
C THR A 9 19.15 2.11 -7.57
N CYS A 10 18.91 2.93 -8.60
CA CYS A 10 17.90 2.66 -9.60
C CYS A 10 18.34 1.45 -10.43
N GLN A 11 17.93 0.27 -10.03
CA GLN A 11 17.94 -0.88 -10.92
C GLN A 11 16.64 -0.85 -11.76
N ARG A 12 16.70 -1.36 -12.96
CA ARG A 12 15.75 -1.30 -14.08
C ARG A 12 14.29 -1.68 -13.79
N HIS A 13 13.86 -1.96 -12.55
CA HIS A 13 12.57 -2.54 -12.19
C HIS A 13 12.00 -2.01 -10.87
N GLY A 14 12.05 -0.69 -10.63
CA GLY A 14 11.31 -0.14 -9.49
C GLY A 14 11.80 -0.58 -8.10
N ARG A 15 13.07 -0.99 -7.96
CA ARG A 15 13.68 -1.27 -6.66
C ARG A 15 14.55 -0.10 -6.24
N PHE A 16 14.38 0.35 -5.03
CA PHE A 16 15.25 1.36 -4.42
C PHE A 16 15.63 0.96 -2.99
N MET A 17 16.60 1.67 -2.42
CA MET A 17 16.99 1.53 -1.02
C MET A 17 16.47 2.75 -0.24
N TYR A 18 15.67 2.51 0.81
CA TYR A 18 15.22 3.54 1.73
C TYR A 18 15.96 3.38 3.06
N TYR A 19 16.90 4.27 3.38
CA TYR A 19 17.80 4.17 4.55
C TYR A 19 18.46 2.79 4.72
N GLY A 20 18.87 2.18 3.60
CA GLY A 20 19.48 0.86 3.59
C GLY A 20 18.49 -0.32 3.71
N TRP A 21 17.19 -0.05 3.54
CA TRP A 21 16.12 -1.05 3.46
C TRP A 21 15.65 -1.17 2.01
N PRO A 22 15.69 -2.37 1.42
CA PRO A 22 15.17 -2.56 0.07
C PRO A 22 13.66 -2.31 -0.01
N ALA A 23 13.21 -1.65 -1.06
CA ALA A 23 11.81 -1.49 -1.41
C ALA A 23 11.59 -1.89 -2.87
N GLN A 24 10.50 -2.58 -3.14
CA GLN A 24 10.07 -2.94 -4.49
C GLN A 24 8.84 -2.09 -4.84
N GLN A 25 9.11 -0.83 -5.19
CA GLN A 25 8.11 0.18 -5.49
C GLN A 25 8.60 1.10 -6.59
N ASN A 26 7.68 1.72 -7.33
CA ASN A 26 8.03 2.80 -8.24
C ASN A 26 8.46 4.02 -7.44
N ASN A 27 9.59 4.66 -7.80
CA ASN A 27 10.14 5.79 -7.06
C ASN A 27 9.26 7.06 -7.07
N HIS A 28 8.30 7.17 -7.98
CA HIS A 28 7.32 8.26 -7.97
C HIS A 28 6.31 8.19 -6.81
N ILE A 29 6.33 7.13 -5.99
CA ILE A 29 5.60 7.12 -4.72
C ILE A 29 5.96 8.32 -3.84
N PHE A 30 7.21 8.81 -3.91
CA PHE A 30 7.67 9.99 -3.19
C PHE A 30 7.04 11.31 -3.66
N ASP A 31 6.46 11.33 -4.86
CA ASP A 31 5.77 12.48 -5.41
C ASP A 31 4.28 12.49 -5.02
N TYR A 32 3.67 11.32 -4.69
CA TYR A 32 2.22 11.20 -4.49
C TYR A 32 1.80 10.95 -3.04
N PHE A 33 2.45 10.05 -2.31
CA PHE A 33 2.06 9.72 -0.94
C PHE A 33 2.09 10.90 0.03
N PRO A 34 3.09 11.82 0.01
CA PRO A 34 3.10 12.96 0.93
C PRO A 34 1.88 13.86 0.76
N ASP A 35 1.51 14.21 -0.48
CA ASP A 35 0.35 15.03 -0.78
C ASP A 35 -0.95 14.31 -0.43
N PHE A 36 -1.01 12.99 -0.68
CA PHE A 36 -2.15 12.17 -0.33
C PHE A 36 -2.39 12.16 1.18
N PHE A 37 -1.38 11.86 1.98
CA PHE A 37 -1.48 11.88 3.43
C PHE A 37 -1.82 13.27 3.97
N GLN A 38 -1.26 14.32 3.38
CA GLN A 38 -1.61 15.70 3.74
C GLN A 38 -3.09 16.02 3.47
N SER A 39 -3.66 15.48 2.38
CA SER A 39 -5.04 15.78 1.97
C SER A 39 -6.09 14.96 2.71
N GLN A 40 -5.77 13.72 3.15
CA GLN A 40 -6.76 12.77 3.67
C GLN A 40 -6.83 12.68 5.19
N SER A 41 -5.76 13.04 5.91
CA SER A 41 -5.72 13.05 7.39
C SER A 41 -6.17 11.72 8.03
N PHE A 42 -5.47 10.63 7.71
CA PHE A 42 -5.74 9.31 8.30
C PHE A 42 -5.41 9.27 9.81
N ASP A 43 -6.17 8.49 10.57
CA ASP A 43 -5.85 8.15 11.96
C ASP A 43 -4.98 6.89 12.04
N THR A 44 -5.18 5.97 11.07
CA THR A 44 -4.52 4.66 11.06
C THR A 44 -4.17 4.25 9.63
N VAL A 45 -2.95 3.74 9.47
CA VAL A 45 -2.50 3.09 8.23
C VAL A 45 -2.03 1.68 8.56
N ILE A 46 -2.54 0.70 7.84
CA ILE A 46 -2.19 -0.72 7.99
C ILE A 46 -1.61 -1.20 6.67
N GLU A 47 -0.46 -1.86 6.72
CA GLU A 47 0.16 -2.49 5.56
C GLU A 47 0.14 -4.01 5.68
N ILE A 48 -0.22 -4.70 4.59
CA ILE A 48 -0.05 -6.14 4.42
C ILE A 48 1.04 -6.34 3.39
N GLY A 49 2.13 -7.04 3.78
CA GLY A 49 3.29 -7.25 2.90
C GLY A 49 4.49 -6.36 3.23
N THR A 50 5.08 -6.53 4.42
CA THR A 50 6.29 -5.80 4.86
C THR A 50 7.51 -6.10 3.99
N SER A 51 7.67 -7.35 3.53
CA SER A 51 8.81 -7.82 2.75
C SER A 51 10.15 -7.44 3.39
N GLU A 52 11.07 -6.76 2.68
CA GLU A 52 12.37 -6.31 3.19
C GLU A 52 12.29 -4.97 3.94
N GLY A 53 11.10 -4.36 4.08
CA GLY A 53 10.79 -3.23 4.98
C GLY A 53 11.08 -1.83 4.44
N GLY A 54 11.51 -1.68 3.18
CA GLY A 54 11.85 -0.35 2.65
C GLY A 54 10.64 0.56 2.45
N PHE A 55 9.53 0.01 1.95
CA PHE A 55 8.29 0.75 1.82
C PHE A 55 7.64 1.01 3.19
N SER A 56 7.60 -0.01 4.06
CA SER A 56 7.12 0.15 5.44
C SER A 56 7.87 1.24 6.20
N HIS A 57 9.20 1.33 6.03
CA HIS A 57 9.99 2.40 6.65
C HIS A 57 9.61 3.78 6.12
N TYR A 58 9.36 3.88 4.81
CA TYR A 58 8.90 5.13 4.22
C TYR A 58 7.53 5.56 4.76
N ILE A 59 6.55 4.65 4.86
CA ILE A 59 5.24 4.93 5.44
C ILE A 59 5.36 5.30 6.93
N TYR A 60 6.27 4.64 7.67
CA TYR A 60 6.56 5.01 9.05
C TYR A 60 7.06 6.45 9.18
N ASP A 61 7.99 6.90 8.33
CA ASP A 61 8.47 8.28 8.35
C ASP A 61 7.33 9.28 8.03
N LEU A 62 6.45 8.94 7.09
CA LEU A 62 5.24 9.72 6.84
C LEU A 62 4.31 9.75 8.07
N SER A 63 4.23 8.66 8.83
CA SER A 63 3.43 8.64 10.06
C SER A 63 3.94 9.62 11.12
N GLN A 64 5.26 9.82 11.20
CA GLN A 64 5.87 10.79 12.11
C GLN A 64 5.60 12.25 11.69
N VAL A 65 5.38 12.48 10.41
CA VAL A 65 5.07 13.83 9.87
C VAL A 65 3.57 14.14 9.98
N HIS A 66 2.71 13.18 9.66
CA HIS A 66 1.26 13.37 9.56
C HIS A 66 0.47 12.94 10.81
N GLY A 67 1.11 12.22 11.75
CA GLY A 67 0.53 11.89 13.05
C GLY A 67 -0.41 10.69 13.08
N PHE A 68 -0.40 9.82 12.07
CA PHE A 68 -1.19 8.60 12.08
C PHE A 68 -0.46 7.42 12.74
N ARG A 69 -1.23 6.46 13.23
CA ARG A 69 -0.68 5.17 13.71
C ARG A 69 -0.34 4.29 12.52
N PHE A 70 0.78 3.59 12.56
CA PHE A 70 1.21 2.69 11.48
C PHE A 70 1.71 1.36 12.03
N TRP A 71 1.25 0.27 11.44
CA TRP A 71 1.83 -1.07 11.63
C TRP A 71 1.70 -1.89 10.35
N THR A 72 2.55 -2.92 10.25
CA THR A 72 2.65 -3.73 9.04
C THR A 72 2.73 -5.22 9.38
N TYR A 73 2.19 -6.05 8.49
CA TYR A 73 2.13 -7.50 8.63
C TYR A 73 2.92 -8.21 7.54
N ASP A 74 3.61 -9.28 7.91
CA ASP A 74 4.13 -10.26 6.98
C ASP A 74 4.22 -11.64 7.65
N ILE A 75 3.89 -12.69 6.89
CA ILE A 75 4.01 -14.07 7.37
C ILE A 75 5.48 -14.50 7.49
N GLU A 76 6.36 -13.87 6.71
CA GLU A 76 7.80 -14.11 6.72
C GLU A 76 8.55 -12.89 7.27
N ASN A 77 9.44 -13.10 8.21
CA ASN A 77 10.34 -12.04 8.65
C ASN A 77 11.59 -11.98 7.73
N LYS A 78 11.57 -11.08 6.75
CA LYS A 78 12.69 -10.79 5.83
C LYS A 78 13.52 -9.57 6.27
N LEU A 79 13.20 -8.97 7.42
CA LEU A 79 13.89 -7.79 7.91
C LEU A 79 15.33 -8.12 8.33
N ARG A 80 16.29 -7.34 7.83
CA ARG A 80 17.73 -7.57 8.10
C ARG A 80 18.20 -6.97 9.42
N LYS A 81 17.40 -6.13 10.05
CA LYS A 81 17.68 -5.43 11.30
C LYS A 81 16.36 -5.10 12.01
N THR A 82 16.40 -4.71 13.27
CA THR A 82 15.22 -4.27 14.01
C THR A 82 14.60 -3.03 13.35
N PRO A 83 13.31 -3.07 12.96
CA PRO A 83 12.66 -1.92 12.33
C PRO A 83 12.33 -0.82 13.35
N PRO A 84 12.22 0.44 12.92
CA PRO A 84 11.72 1.52 13.76
C PRO A 84 10.19 1.54 13.86
N PHE A 85 9.49 0.73 13.05
CA PHE A 85 8.04 0.64 12.96
C PHE A 85 7.50 -0.65 13.63
N ASP A 86 6.20 -0.68 13.90
CA ASP A 86 5.50 -1.84 14.47
C ASP A 86 5.32 -2.92 13.39
N PHE A 87 6.26 -3.88 13.38
CA PHE A 87 6.21 -5.05 12.50
C PHE A 87 5.59 -6.24 13.23
N ARG A 88 4.58 -6.84 12.63
CA ARG A 88 3.84 -7.98 13.13
C ARG A 88 4.05 -9.20 12.24
N ASN A 89 4.84 -10.15 12.71
CA ASN A 89 5.10 -11.40 11.99
C ASN A 89 3.93 -12.38 12.18
N LYS A 90 2.83 -12.10 11.49
CA LYS A 90 1.55 -12.82 11.57
C LYS A 90 0.94 -12.97 10.18
N SER A 91 0.13 -14.05 10.01
CA SER A 91 -0.72 -14.19 8.83
C SER A 91 -1.79 -13.11 8.79
N ALA A 92 -1.95 -12.45 7.64
CA ALA A 92 -3.04 -11.53 7.39
C ALA A 92 -4.35 -12.24 6.96
N TRP A 93 -4.34 -13.58 6.82
CA TRP A 93 -5.46 -14.31 6.24
C TRP A 93 -6.31 -15.08 7.25
N ASP A 94 -5.75 -15.33 8.42
CA ASP A 94 -6.37 -16.10 9.50
C ASP A 94 -5.75 -15.79 10.85
N GLY A 95 -6.40 -16.29 11.90
CA GLY A 95 -5.90 -16.21 13.28
C GLY A 95 -5.75 -14.78 13.78
N GLU A 96 -4.78 -14.57 14.65
CA GLU A 96 -4.60 -13.32 15.40
C GLU A 96 -4.30 -12.11 14.49
N GLY A 97 -3.52 -12.30 13.41
CA GLY A 97 -3.20 -11.21 12.50
C GLY A 97 -4.43 -10.72 11.73
N TYR A 98 -5.28 -11.64 11.26
CA TYR A 98 -6.56 -11.30 10.66
C TYR A 98 -7.46 -10.51 11.62
N GLU A 99 -7.61 -11.02 12.86
CA GLU A 99 -8.44 -10.37 13.89
C GLU A 99 -7.95 -8.95 14.21
N GLU A 100 -6.65 -8.76 14.35
CA GLU A 100 -6.04 -7.45 14.61
C GLU A 100 -6.22 -6.47 13.46
N ILE A 101 -6.16 -6.93 12.19
CA ILE A 101 -6.39 -6.09 11.02
C ILE A 101 -7.87 -5.65 10.99
N VAL A 102 -8.81 -6.59 11.18
CA VAL A 102 -10.25 -6.27 11.24
C VAL A 102 -10.54 -5.28 12.37
N GLU A 103 -9.96 -5.50 13.56
CA GLU A 103 -10.08 -4.55 14.67
C GLU A 103 -9.49 -3.17 14.32
N GLY A 104 -8.31 -3.16 13.69
CA GLY A 104 -7.66 -1.93 13.23
C GLY A 104 -8.51 -1.15 12.24
N ILE A 105 -9.16 -1.82 11.30
CA ILE A 105 -10.07 -1.20 10.33
C ILE A 105 -11.32 -0.66 11.05
N THR A 106 -11.96 -1.47 11.88
CA THR A 106 -13.26 -1.11 12.49
C THR A 106 -13.14 -0.03 13.56
N ASN A 107 -12.05 -0.04 14.35
CA ASN A 107 -11.83 0.84 15.50
C ASN A 107 -10.73 1.88 15.27
N GLY A 108 -10.11 1.91 14.10
CA GLY A 108 -8.92 2.69 13.79
C GLY A 108 -9.13 4.18 13.51
N GLY A 109 -10.36 4.70 13.58
CA GLY A 109 -10.69 6.03 13.06
C GLY A 109 -10.80 6.00 11.53
N LYS A 110 -10.33 7.03 10.83
CA LYS A 110 -10.20 7.01 9.37
C LYS A 110 -8.98 6.16 8.98
N VAL A 111 -9.22 5.11 8.19
CA VAL A 111 -8.23 4.08 7.91
C VAL A 111 -7.78 4.10 6.45
N LEU A 112 -6.48 3.87 6.23
CA LEU A 112 -5.92 3.44 4.95
C LEU A 112 -5.38 2.02 5.11
N LEU A 113 -5.88 1.08 4.31
CA LEU A 113 -5.32 -0.26 4.17
C LEU A 113 -4.47 -0.35 2.90
N LEU A 114 -3.19 -0.67 3.05
CA LEU A 114 -2.24 -0.90 1.96
C LEU A 114 -2.05 -2.42 1.78
N VAL A 115 -2.42 -2.93 0.61
CA VAL A 115 -2.37 -4.35 0.26
C VAL A 115 -1.23 -4.58 -0.73
N ASP A 116 -0.13 -5.13 -0.24
CA ASP A 116 1.08 -5.47 -1.01
C ASP A 116 1.65 -6.84 -0.59
N GLY A 117 0.78 -7.75 -0.15
CA GLY A 117 1.14 -9.09 0.30
C GLY A 117 1.30 -10.11 -0.83
N GLY A 118 1.18 -11.39 -0.47
CA GLY A 118 1.42 -12.50 -1.40
C GLY A 118 0.25 -12.83 -2.32
N ASP A 119 -1.00 -12.46 -1.96
CA ASP A 119 -2.20 -12.63 -2.78
C ASP A 119 -3.10 -11.39 -2.63
N LYS A 120 -2.74 -10.36 -3.36
CA LYS A 120 -3.34 -9.03 -3.29
C LYS A 120 -4.85 -9.03 -3.58
N ILE A 121 -5.30 -9.88 -4.49
CA ILE A 121 -6.73 -10.02 -4.83
C ILE A 121 -7.49 -10.56 -3.62
N LYS A 122 -7.00 -11.67 -3.04
CA LYS A 122 -7.63 -12.26 -1.87
C LYS A 122 -7.60 -11.32 -0.67
N GLU A 123 -6.48 -10.68 -0.39
CA GLU A 123 -6.31 -9.73 0.72
C GLU A 123 -7.27 -8.53 0.57
N PHE A 124 -7.34 -7.93 -0.62
CA PHE A 124 -8.26 -6.84 -0.91
C PHE A 124 -9.73 -7.26 -0.65
N ASN A 125 -10.14 -8.36 -1.29
CA ASN A 125 -11.53 -8.84 -1.20
C ASN A 125 -11.91 -9.32 0.20
N LEU A 126 -10.93 -9.78 0.99
CA LEU A 126 -11.14 -10.19 2.39
C LEU A 126 -11.45 -9.00 3.30
N TYR A 127 -10.77 -7.86 3.09
CA TYR A 127 -10.85 -6.73 4.00
C TYR A 127 -11.78 -5.61 3.56
N ALA A 128 -12.07 -5.48 2.27
CA ALA A 128 -12.99 -4.48 1.74
C ALA A 128 -14.35 -4.39 2.46
N PRO A 129 -14.98 -5.52 2.89
CA PRO A 129 -16.26 -5.49 3.60
C PRO A 129 -16.22 -4.80 4.98
N PHE A 130 -15.05 -4.67 5.60
CA PHE A 130 -14.90 -4.08 6.93
C PHE A 130 -14.65 -2.57 6.92
N LEU A 131 -14.39 -2.00 5.74
CA LEU A 131 -14.16 -0.56 5.59
C LEU A 131 -15.42 0.23 5.93
N LYS A 132 -15.23 1.37 6.57
CA LYS A 132 -16.27 2.34 6.91
C LYS A 132 -16.27 3.49 5.90
N SER A 133 -17.32 4.30 5.89
CA SER A 133 -17.34 5.54 5.11
C SER A 133 -16.08 6.38 5.34
N ASP A 134 -15.52 6.90 4.26
CA ASP A 134 -14.25 7.66 4.19
C ASP A 134 -12.96 6.84 4.43
N ASP A 135 -13.03 5.52 4.68
CA ASP A 135 -11.85 4.67 4.68
C ASP A 135 -11.34 4.43 3.26
N PHE A 136 -10.05 4.11 3.14
CA PHE A 136 -9.39 3.85 1.88
C PHE A 136 -8.75 2.46 1.86
N ILE A 137 -8.75 1.84 0.68
CA ILE A 137 -7.99 0.63 0.41
C ILE A 137 -7.23 0.79 -0.91
N MET A 138 -5.97 0.38 -0.88
CA MET A 138 -5.08 0.43 -2.04
C MET A 138 -4.43 -0.93 -2.23
N THR A 139 -4.24 -1.36 -3.48
CA THR A 139 -3.47 -2.58 -3.79
C THR A 139 -2.38 -2.28 -4.80
N HIS A 140 -1.19 -2.86 -4.57
CA HIS A 140 -0.02 -2.74 -5.44
C HIS A 140 -0.07 -3.74 -6.61
N ASP A 141 0.84 -3.59 -7.58
CA ASP A 141 0.90 -4.37 -8.83
C ASP A 141 -0.43 -4.32 -9.62
N TYR A 142 -1.08 -3.16 -9.56
CA TYR A 142 -2.40 -2.92 -10.13
C TYR A 142 -2.34 -2.23 -11.50
N ALA A 143 -3.25 -2.63 -12.37
CA ALA A 143 -3.63 -1.87 -13.57
C ALA A 143 -5.16 -1.85 -13.73
N PRO A 144 -5.75 -0.82 -14.37
CA PRO A 144 -7.19 -0.81 -14.63
C PRO A 144 -7.67 -2.00 -15.45
N THR A 145 -6.88 -2.42 -16.45
CA THR A 145 -7.08 -3.61 -17.27
C THR A 145 -5.73 -4.21 -17.68
N LEU A 146 -5.71 -5.48 -18.09
CA LEU A 146 -4.50 -6.10 -18.66
C LEU A 146 -4.03 -5.39 -19.94
N GLU A 147 -4.95 -4.91 -20.78
CA GLU A 147 -4.61 -4.14 -21.99
C GLU A 147 -3.91 -2.82 -21.61
N TYR A 148 -4.40 -2.12 -20.58
CA TYR A 148 -3.77 -0.91 -20.08
C TYR A 148 -2.36 -1.18 -19.56
N HIS A 149 -2.16 -2.28 -18.82
CA HIS A 149 -0.83 -2.68 -18.36
C HIS A 149 0.13 -2.88 -19.54
N GLU A 150 -0.23 -3.73 -20.52
CA GLU A 150 0.64 -4.06 -21.66
C GLU A 150 0.97 -2.83 -22.54
N THR A 151 0.04 -1.89 -22.67
CA THR A 151 0.21 -0.73 -23.58
C THR A 151 0.81 0.50 -22.90
N HIS A 152 0.52 0.73 -21.61
CA HIS A 152 0.87 1.98 -20.92
C HIS A 152 1.86 1.80 -19.77
N MET A 153 1.87 0.66 -19.09
CA MET A 153 2.66 0.48 -17.87
C MET A 153 3.92 -0.34 -18.08
N LYS A 154 3.83 -1.49 -18.74
CA LYS A 154 4.94 -2.44 -18.92
C LYS A 154 6.13 -1.81 -19.65
N GLY A 155 7.31 -1.95 -19.05
CA GLY A 155 8.55 -1.34 -19.55
C GLY A 155 8.64 0.18 -19.40
N LYS A 156 7.62 0.84 -18.81
CA LYS A 156 7.56 2.31 -18.66
C LYS A 156 7.33 2.75 -17.21
N ILE A 157 6.34 2.13 -16.55
CA ILE A 157 5.91 2.45 -15.18
C ILE A 157 6.23 1.29 -14.26
N TRP A 158 5.71 0.09 -14.59
CA TRP A 158 5.81 -1.12 -13.78
C TRP A 158 5.66 -2.37 -14.62
N ASP A 159 6.49 -3.40 -14.37
CA ASP A 159 6.54 -4.59 -15.21
C ASP A 159 5.56 -5.70 -14.76
N TRP A 160 5.06 -5.62 -13.54
CA TRP A 160 4.15 -6.63 -12.98
C TRP A 160 2.72 -6.12 -12.92
N CYS A 161 1.77 -7.02 -13.14
CA CYS A 161 0.35 -6.78 -12.95
C CYS A 161 -0.24 -8.04 -12.32
N GLU A 162 -0.49 -7.99 -11.02
CA GLU A 162 -1.04 -9.11 -10.26
C GLU A 162 -2.54 -8.99 -10.06
N ASN A 163 -3.09 -7.79 -10.24
CA ASN A 163 -4.52 -7.53 -10.13
C ASN A 163 -4.99 -6.41 -11.05
N ILE A 164 -6.25 -6.52 -11.47
CA ILE A 164 -6.96 -5.50 -12.25
C ILE A 164 -8.30 -5.16 -11.57
N ALA A 165 -8.95 -4.08 -12.00
CA ALA A 165 -10.22 -3.66 -11.40
C ALA A 165 -11.30 -4.75 -11.39
N ALA A 166 -11.33 -5.63 -12.41
CA ALA A 166 -12.29 -6.71 -12.50
C ALA A 166 -12.07 -7.85 -11.49
N ASP A 167 -10.89 -7.94 -10.88
CA ASP A 167 -10.57 -8.95 -9.86
C ASP A 167 -10.99 -8.53 -8.45
N LEU A 168 -11.28 -7.24 -8.27
CA LEU A 168 -11.57 -6.63 -6.99
C LEU A 168 -13.08 -6.46 -6.81
N ASN A 169 -13.61 -6.88 -5.66
CA ASN A 169 -15.04 -6.80 -5.33
C ASN A 169 -15.46 -5.36 -4.94
N VAL A 170 -15.16 -4.39 -5.82
CA VAL A 170 -15.38 -2.97 -5.52
C VAL A 170 -16.86 -2.62 -5.46
N PHE A 171 -17.68 -3.15 -6.37
CA PHE A 171 -19.12 -2.87 -6.40
C PHE A 171 -19.88 -3.52 -5.26
N GLU A 172 -19.51 -4.75 -4.88
CA GLU A 172 -20.13 -5.48 -3.77
C GLU A 172 -19.86 -4.81 -2.43
N ASN A 173 -18.85 -3.97 -2.36
CA ASN A 173 -18.42 -3.28 -1.15
C ASN A 173 -18.62 -1.77 -1.21
N ASP A 174 -19.40 -1.24 -2.16
CA ASP A 174 -19.67 0.21 -2.35
C ASP A 174 -18.35 1.04 -2.36
N LEU A 175 -17.35 0.54 -3.06
CA LEU A 175 -16.07 1.23 -3.22
C LEU A 175 -16.06 2.01 -4.53
N LEU A 176 -15.66 3.27 -4.46
CA LEU A 176 -15.46 4.14 -5.60
C LEU A 176 -13.98 4.43 -5.83
N PRO A 177 -13.57 4.66 -7.10
CA PRO A 177 -12.26 5.24 -7.35
C PRO A 177 -12.10 6.55 -6.57
N ALA A 178 -10.98 6.72 -5.89
CA ALA A 178 -10.73 7.88 -5.04
C ALA A 178 -10.38 9.12 -5.88
N ASP A 179 -11.36 9.67 -6.62
CA ASP A 179 -11.25 10.87 -7.47
C ASP A 179 -9.89 10.97 -8.21
N LEU A 180 -9.26 12.13 -8.05
CA LEU A 180 -7.95 12.46 -8.61
C LEU A 180 -6.81 11.50 -8.14
N TRP A 181 -6.96 10.82 -6.99
CA TRP A 181 -5.91 9.94 -6.46
C TRP A 181 -5.83 8.62 -7.20
N SER A 182 -6.95 8.06 -7.67
CA SER A 182 -6.94 6.87 -8.52
C SER A 182 -6.08 7.06 -9.76
N ASP A 183 -6.24 8.19 -10.45
CA ASP A 183 -5.47 8.50 -11.66
C ASP A 183 -3.97 8.73 -11.38
N LYS A 184 -3.65 9.32 -10.23
CA LYS A 184 -2.25 9.53 -9.84
C LYS A 184 -1.56 8.22 -9.47
N PHE A 185 -2.21 7.38 -8.65
CA PHE A 185 -1.62 6.16 -8.13
C PHE A 185 -1.44 5.06 -9.19
N ILE A 186 -2.24 5.05 -10.27
CA ILE A 186 -1.97 4.17 -11.42
C ILE A 186 -0.55 4.36 -11.98
N ASN A 187 -0.01 5.58 -11.94
CA ASN A 187 1.35 5.87 -12.40
C ASN A 187 2.47 5.32 -11.50
N VAL A 188 2.11 4.70 -10.41
CA VAL A 188 3.02 3.97 -9.50
C VAL A 188 2.54 2.55 -9.22
N ALA A 189 1.66 2.03 -10.08
CA ALA A 189 1.07 0.69 -10.02
C ALA A 189 0.28 0.39 -8.73
N TRP A 190 -0.33 1.41 -8.13
CA TRP A 190 -1.28 1.27 -7.03
C TRP A 190 -2.70 1.58 -7.48
N SER A 191 -3.66 0.82 -7.03
CA SER A 191 -5.06 1.24 -7.04
C SER A 191 -5.32 2.20 -5.89
N CYS A 192 -6.41 2.96 -5.95
CA CYS A 192 -6.84 3.78 -4.81
C CYS A 192 -8.38 3.86 -4.81
N TRP A 193 -8.98 3.23 -3.81
CA TRP A 193 -10.42 3.14 -3.63
C TRP A 193 -10.83 3.71 -2.29
N THR A 194 -12.02 4.33 -2.24
CA THR A 194 -12.60 4.87 -1.01
C THR A 194 -13.99 4.29 -0.79
N LYS A 195 -14.35 4.07 0.46
CA LYS A 195 -15.69 3.64 0.88
C LYS A 195 -16.63 4.84 0.92
N GLU A 196 -17.80 4.74 0.27
CA GLU A 196 -18.89 5.73 0.41
C GLU A 196 -19.54 5.73 1.79
#